data_e051a41b8f81ac84fe6347ed18ee0b23
#
_entry.id   e051a41b8f81ac84fe6347ed18ee0b23
#
_cell.length_a   1.000
_cell.length_b   1.000
_cell.length_c   1.000
_cell.angle_alpha   90.00
_cell.angle_beta   90.00
_cell.angle_gamma   90.00
#
_symmetry.space_group_name_H-M   'P 1'
#
loop_
_entity.id
_entity.type
_entity.pdbx_description
1 polymer ?
#
loop_
_entity_poly.entity_id
_entity_poly.type
_entity_poly.pdbx_seq_one_letter_code
_entity_poly.pdbx_strand_id
1 'polypeptide(L)'
;MFRALKGASPFCGEVGELHKESEIRIETILPDFKKATVVKALLGAHPYEEPAFDFYPLKNDWIQVGAGVIGELKKPETELEFLKNIKKTFEVGCVKHTRLSGRLIQTVALCGGAGAFLLPRAVGKADVFITGEVKYHDYFNYENDILIAEIGHYESEQYTKEIFYSIIREMFPALEVQMTRVNTNPIKYL
;
A
#
# COMPACT_ATOMS: atom_id res chain seq x y z
N MET A 1 18.10 -19.57 -31.49
CA MET A 1 19.06 -20.60 -31.97
C MET A 1 19.61 -21.34 -30.76
N PHE A 2 19.49 -22.65 -30.72
CA PHE A 2 19.92 -23.49 -29.59
C PHE A 2 20.47 -24.83 -30.07
N ARG A 3 21.13 -25.59 -29.19
CA ARG A 3 21.59 -26.94 -29.42
C ARG A 3 21.22 -27.79 -28.21
N ALA A 4 20.37 -28.74 -28.37
CA ALA A 4 20.03 -29.71 -27.31
C ALA A 4 21.23 -30.58 -27.01
N LEU A 5 21.55 -30.79 -25.73
CA LEU A 5 22.66 -31.62 -25.29
C LEU A 5 22.19 -33.09 -25.02
N LYS A 6 23.13 -34.02 -24.90
CA LYS A 6 22.84 -35.42 -24.58
C LYS A 6 22.07 -35.50 -23.25
N GLY A 7 20.92 -36.14 -23.29
CA GLY A 7 20.02 -36.30 -22.13
C GLY A 7 18.84 -35.37 -22.12
N ALA A 8 18.79 -34.34 -23.01
CA ALA A 8 17.62 -33.49 -23.19
C ALA A 8 16.57 -34.16 -24.11
N SER A 9 15.30 -33.77 -23.93
CA SER A 9 14.19 -34.15 -24.79
C SER A 9 13.65 -32.91 -25.49
N PRO A 10 14.27 -32.41 -26.59
CA PRO A 10 13.91 -31.17 -27.22
C PRO A 10 12.52 -31.30 -27.87
N PHE A 11 11.67 -30.27 -27.68
CA PHE A 11 10.37 -30.15 -28.35
C PHE A 11 10.52 -29.95 -29.86
N CYS A 12 11.58 -29.24 -30.30
CA CYS A 12 11.95 -29.06 -31.70
C CYS A 12 13.45 -29.19 -31.87
N GLY A 13 13.91 -29.61 -33.06
CA GLY A 13 15.32 -29.90 -33.36
C GLY A 13 15.75 -31.28 -32.85
N GLU A 14 17.03 -31.59 -33.09
CA GLU A 14 17.65 -32.90 -32.69
C GLU A 14 18.79 -32.67 -31.70
N VAL A 15 19.04 -33.73 -30.87
CA VAL A 15 20.16 -33.71 -29.90
C VAL A 15 21.48 -33.59 -30.62
N GLY A 16 22.32 -32.64 -30.26
CA GLY A 16 23.64 -32.40 -30.82
C GLY A 16 23.68 -31.48 -32.03
N GLU A 17 22.54 -31.18 -32.65
CA GLU A 17 22.43 -30.30 -33.81
C GLU A 17 22.12 -28.87 -33.43
N LEU A 18 22.60 -27.92 -34.24
CA LEU A 18 22.29 -26.51 -34.06
C LEU A 18 20.95 -26.18 -34.74
N HIS A 19 19.93 -25.96 -33.95
CA HIS A 19 18.58 -25.63 -34.44
C HIS A 19 18.30 -24.11 -34.44
N LYS A 20 17.59 -23.64 -35.47
CA LYS A 20 17.05 -22.29 -35.58
C LYS A 20 15.54 -22.37 -35.61
N GLU A 21 14.90 -21.70 -34.64
CA GLU A 21 13.44 -21.59 -34.57
C GLU A 21 13.04 -20.12 -34.62
N SER A 22 11.89 -19.86 -35.25
CA SER A 22 11.24 -18.55 -35.22
C SER A 22 10.40 -18.45 -33.97
N GLU A 23 10.74 -17.54 -33.08
CA GLU A 23 10.08 -17.39 -31.79
C GLU A 23 9.44 -16.01 -31.68
N ILE A 24 8.35 -15.92 -30.92
CA ILE A 24 7.70 -14.67 -30.54
C ILE A 24 8.18 -14.30 -29.14
N ARG A 25 8.72 -13.08 -28.98
CA ARG A 25 9.04 -12.53 -27.68
C ARG A 25 7.78 -11.90 -27.09
N ILE A 26 7.40 -12.33 -25.89
CA ILE A 26 6.28 -11.79 -25.12
C ILE A 26 6.86 -10.99 -23.95
N GLU A 27 6.43 -9.74 -23.81
CA GLU A 27 6.76 -8.89 -22.68
C GLU A 27 5.47 -8.48 -21.95
N THR A 28 5.48 -8.54 -20.63
CA THR A 28 4.34 -8.15 -19.80
C THR A 28 4.80 -7.55 -18.48
N ILE A 29 3.92 -6.80 -17.82
CA ILE A 29 4.16 -6.22 -16.50
C ILE A 29 3.37 -7.00 -15.48
N LEU A 30 3.98 -7.31 -14.35
CA LEU A 30 3.33 -7.99 -13.23
C LEU A 30 3.83 -7.44 -11.89
N PRO A 31 2.99 -7.47 -10.83
CA PRO A 31 3.44 -7.19 -9.48
C PRO A 31 4.41 -8.27 -8.99
N ASP A 32 5.44 -7.87 -8.23
CA ASP A 32 6.49 -8.79 -7.76
C ASP A 32 5.93 -9.99 -6.98
N PHE A 33 4.91 -9.79 -6.15
CA PHE A 33 4.27 -10.87 -5.39
C PHE A 33 3.57 -11.94 -6.25
N LYS A 34 3.30 -11.66 -7.54
CA LYS A 34 2.74 -12.65 -8.49
C LYS A 34 3.80 -13.41 -9.28
N LYS A 35 5.08 -13.07 -9.13
CA LYS A 35 6.20 -13.67 -9.87
C LYS A 35 6.16 -15.21 -9.85
N ALA A 36 6.08 -15.81 -8.68
CA ALA A 36 6.07 -17.27 -8.54
C ALA A 36 4.87 -17.92 -9.26
N THR A 37 3.70 -17.30 -9.16
CA THR A 37 2.48 -17.81 -9.82
C THR A 37 2.59 -17.73 -11.35
N VAL A 38 3.13 -16.63 -11.87
CA VAL A 38 3.32 -16.43 -13.32
C VAL A 38 4.38 -17.39 -13.86
N VAL A 39 5.50 -17.56 -13.16
CA VAL A 39 6.55 -18.55 -13.54
C VAL A 39 5.97 -19.97 -13.58
N LYS A 40 5.19 -20.36 -12.57
CA LYS A 40 4.54 -21.67 -12.56
C LYS A 40 3.60 -21.87 -13.75
N ALA A 41 2.83 -20.85 -14.09
CA ALA A 41 1.93 -20.91 -15.25
C ALA A 41 2.71 -20.97 -16.57
N LEU A 42 3.79 -20.18 -16.70
CA LEU A 42 4.69 -20.20 -17.86
C LEU A 42 5.29 -21.58 -18.08
N LEU A 43 5.91 -22.16 -17.05
CA LEU A 43 6.53 -23.48 -17.12
C LEU A 43 5.51 -24.58 -17.44
N GLY A 44 4.27 -24.45 -16.96
CA GLY A 44 3.21 -25.42 -17.25
C GLY A 44 2.60 -25.30 -18.65
N ALA A 45 2.68 -24.13 -19.29
CA ALA A 45 2.12 -23.89 -20.61
C ALA A 45 3.15 -23.97 -21.74
N HIS A 46 4.43 -23.74 -21.42
CA HIS A 46 5.48 -23.74 -22.44
C HIS A 46 5.90 -25.16 -22.81
N PRO A 47 6.05 -25.47 -24.11
CA PRO A 47 6.39 -26.82 -24.57
C PRO A 47 7.86 -27.22 -24.33
N TYR A 48 8.75 -26.24 -24.06
CA TYR A 48 10.16 -26.53 -23.80
C TYR A 48 10.39 -26.97 -22.36
N GLU A 49 11.35 -27.90 -22.16
CA GLU A 49 11.79 -28.31 -20.80
C GLU A 49 12.32 -27.11 -20.01
N GLU A 50 13.10 -26.24 -20.66
CA GLU A 50 13.67 -25.02 -20.09
C GLU A 50 13.37 -23.82 -20.99
N PRO A 51 12.23 -23.15 -20.83
CA PRO A 51 11.93 -21.93 -21.56
C PRO A 51 12.81 -20.77 -21.08
N ALA A 52 13.29 -19.94 -22.00
CA ALA A 52 14.05 -18.75 -21.66
C ALA A 52 13.11 -17.60 -21.25
N PHE A 53 13.33 -17.04 -20.09
CA PHE A 53 12.64 -15.84 -19.63
C PHE A 53 13.50 -15.04 -18.66
N ASP A 54 13.27 -13.72 -18.61
CA ASP A 54 13.96 -12.78 -17.75
C ASP A 54 12.99 -11.92 -16.97
N PHE A 55 13.40 -11.41 -15.81
CA PHE A 55 12.68 -10.41 -15.03
C PHE A 55 13.51 -9.15 -14.91
N TYR A 56 12.93 -8.04 -15.32
CA TYR A 56 13.52 -6.71 -15.18
C TYR A 56 12.76 -5.91 -14.13
N PRO A 57 13.37 -5.57 -12.96
CA PRO A 57 12.74 -4.68 -12.00
C PRO A 57 12.47 -3.32 -12.63
N LEU A 58 11.22 -2.88 -12.59
CA LEU A 58 10.83 -1.56 -13.06
C LEU A 58 10.92 -0.55 -11.91
N LYS A 59 11.40 0.65 -12.19
CA LYS A 59 11.43 1.77 -11.24
C LYS A 59 10.12 2.59 -11.21
N ASN A 60 9.11 2.13 -11.92
CA ASN A 60 7.81 2.78 -11.95
C ASN A 60 7.15 2.72 -10.58
N ASP A 61 6.63 3.85 -10.11
CA ASP A 61 5.84 3.88 -8.89
C ASP A 61 4.53 3.12 -9.09
N TRP A 62 4.20 2.26 -8.16
CA TRP A 62 2.90 1.59 -8.13
C TRP A 62 1.93 2.40 -7.26
N ILE A 63 1.24 3.34 -7.90
CA ILE A 63 0.38 4.32 -7.23
C ILE A 63 -0.89 3.74 -6.59
N GLN A 64 -1.25 2.48 -6.90
CA GLN A 64 -2.46 1.83 -6.38
C GLN A 64 -2.27 1.22 -4.98
N VAL A 65 -1.02 1.07 -4.52
CA VAL A 65 -0.69 0.48 -3.21
C VAL A 65 0.38 1.34 -2.54
N GLY A 66 0.13 1.75 -1.32
CA GLY A 66 1.06 2.57 -0.55
C GLY A 66 0.78 2.49 0.95
N ALA A 67 1.68 3.05 1.75
CA ALA A 67 1.51 3.14 3.20
C ALA A 67 0.48 4.19 3.62
N GLY A 68 0.13 5.12 2.73
CA GLY A 68 -0.86 6.16 2.97
C GLY A 68 -1.73 6.40 1.74
N VAL A 69 -2.72 7.25 1.91
CA VAL A 69 -3.69 7.61 0.86
C VAL A 69 -3.87 9.12 0.81
N ILE A 70 -4.12 9.66 -0.38
CA ILE A 70 -4.59 11.03 -0.60
C ILE A 70 -5.98 10.94 -1.23
N GLY A 71 -6.90 11.75 -0.73
CA GLY A 71 -8.27 11.83 -1.22
C GLY A 71 -8.81 13.26 -1.13
N GLU A 72 -9.93 13.49 -1.77
CA GLU A 72 -10.62 14.80 -1.77
C GLU A 72 -11.94 14.72 -1.02
N LEU A 73 -12.23 15.77 -0.26
CA LEU A 73 -13.54 15.94 0.36
C LEU A 73 -14.58 16.30 -0.73
N LYS A 74 -15.80 15.84 -0.56
CA LYS A 74 -16.93 16.21 -1.45
C LYS A 74 -17.20 17.73 -1.44
N LYS A 75 -16.92 18.39 -0.33
CA LYS A 75 -17.03 19.84 -0.16
C LYS A 75 -15.88 20.30 0.75
N PRO A 76 -15.27 21.46 0.47
CA PRO A 76 -14.28 22.03 1.36
C PRO A 76 -14.88 22.36 2.74
N GLU A 77 -14.08 22.17 3.78
CA GLU A 77 -14.42 22.49 5.17
C GLU A 77 -13.41 23.46 5.75
N THR A 78 -13.79 24.23 6.78
CA THR A 78 -12.80 24.98 7.55
C THR A 78 -11.91 24.01 8.34
N GLU A 79 -10.65 24.40 8.62
CA GLU A 79 -9.71 23.57 9.39
C GLU A 79 -10.33 23.11 10.72
N LEU A 80 -11.02 24.00 11.42
CA LEU A 80 -11.63 23.67 12.72
C LEU A 80 -12.80 22.68 12.60
N GLU A 81 -13.65 22.83 11.60
CA GLU A 81 -14.74 21.86 11.33
C GLU A 81 -14.17 20.51 10.96
N PHE A 82 -13.17 20.49 10.09
CA PHE A 82 -12.48 19.27 9.70
C PHE A 82 -11.86 18.56 10.92
N LEU A 83 -11.13 19.27 11.78
CA LEU A 83 -10.55 18.69 13.01
C LEU A 83 -11.62 18.12 13.96
N LYS A 84 -12.77 18.79 14.08
CA LYS A 84 -13.91 18.26 14.86
C LYS A 84 -14.50 17.00 14.22
N ASN A 85 -14.59 16.97 12.88
CA ASN A 85 -15.10 15.83 12.15
C ASN A 85 -14.18 14.60 12.28
N ILE A 86 -12.86 14.76 12.13
CA ILE A 86 -11.93 13.65 12.34
C ILE A 86 -11.94 13.18 13.80
N LYS A 87 -12.00 14.10 14.77
CA LYS A 87 -12.13 13.76 16.20
C LYS A 87 -13.33 12.86 16.44
N LYS A 88 -14.46 13.15 15.83
CA LYS A 88 -15.69 12.36 15.92
C LYS A 88 -15.58 11.04 15.16
N THR A 89 -15.04 11.06 13.93
CA THR A 89 -14.95 9.89 13.06
C THR A 89 -14.03 8.80 13.64
N PHE A 90 -12.91 9.23 14.22
CA PHE A 90 -11.94 8.31 14.85
C PHE A 90 -12.24 8.06 16.34
N GLU A 91 -13.29 8.68 16.89
CA GLU A 91 -13.69 8.54 18.29
C GLU A 91 -12.56 8.88 19.29
N VAL A 92 -11.74 9.89 18.96
CA VAL A 92 -10.54 10.24 19.75
C VAL A 92 -10.84 11.30 20.80
N GLY A 93 -10.18 11.20 21.96
CA GLY A 93 -10.32 12.16 23.05
C GLY A 93 -9.74 13.53 22.73
N CYS A 94 -8.62 13.57 21.98
CA CYS A 94 -7.96 14.80 21.55
C CYS A 94 -7.35 14.63 20.16
N VAL A 95 -7.10 15.76 19.50
CA VAL A 95 -6.32 15.85 18.26
C VAL A 95 -5.24 16.87 18.50
N LYS A 96 -3.96 16.50 18.36
CA LYS A 96 -2.86 17.46 18.33
C LYS A 96 -2.73 17.99 16.91
N HIS A 97 -2.57 19.29 16.76
CA HIS A 97 -2.46 19.88 15.43
C HIS A 97 -1.53 21.09 15.39
N THR A 98 -1.01 21.40 14.19
CA THR A 98 -0.30 22.65 13.92
C THR A 98 -1.23 23.85 13.99
N ARG A 99 -0.68 25.05 13.97
CA ARG A 99 -1.46 26.30 13.99
C ARG A 99 -2.43 26.32 12.81
N LEU A 100 -3.68 26.74 13.09
CA LEU A 100 -4.67 26.98 12.05
C LEU A 100 -4.30 28.22 11.24
N SER A 101 -4.34 28.08 9.93
CA SER A 101 -3.97 29.14 8.97
C SER A 101 -5.18 29.90 8.41
N GLY A 102 -6.40 29.38 8.66
CA GLY A 102 -7.64 29.91 8.09
C GLY A 102 -7.94 29.42 6.67
N ARG A 103 -7.18 28.44 6.17
CA ARG A 103 -7.42 27.82 4.87
C ARG A 103 -8.62 26.87 4.92
N LEU A 104 -9.16 26.55 3.74
CA LEU A 104 -10.11 25.47 3.59
C LEU A 104 -9.37 24.15 3.35
N ILE A 105 -9.91 23.08 3.90
CA ILE A 105 -9.46 21.72 3.64
C ILE A 105 -10.30 21.12 2.52
N GLN A 106 -9.66 20.77 1.42
CA GLN A 106 -10.25 20.04 0.30
C GLN A 106 -9.55 18.70 0.10
N THR A 107 -8.22 18.68 0.16
CA THR A 107 -7.41 17.48 -0.09
C THR A 107 -6.80 16.98 1.22
N VAL A 108 -7.02 15.72 1.50
CA VAL A 108 -6.62 15.06 2.74
C VAL A 108 -5.62 13.96 2.44
N ALA A 109 -4.47 13.98 3.09
CA ALA A 109 -3.53 12.86 3.13
C ALA A 109 -3.62 12.15 4.49
N LEU A 110 -3.54 10.82 4.49
CA LEU A 110 -3.66 10.00 5.68
C LEU A 110 -2.67 8.84 5.67
N CYS A 111 -2.03 8.62 6.83
CA CYS A 111 -1.25 7.42 7.11
C CYS A 111 -1.39 7.07 8.60
N GLY A 112 -1.97 5.93 8.95
CA GLY A 112 -2.11 5.46 10.33
C GLY A 112 -0.77 5.15 10.99
N GLY A 113 -0.77 4.96 12.31
CA GLY A 113 0.41 4.65 13.09
C GLY A 113 1.49 5.72 13.01
N ALA A 114 2.76 5.32 12.92
CA ALA A 114 3.92 6.20 12.81
C ALA A 114 4.11 6.73 11.37
N GLY A 115 3.07 7.33 10.78
CA GLY A 115 3.02 7.74 9.37
C GLY A 115 3.79 9.01 9.00
N ALA A 116 4.40 9.71 9.94
CA ALA A 116 5.05 11.03 9.72
C ALA A 116 6.14 11.01 8.63
N PHE A 117 6.73 9.87 8.29
CA PHE A 117 7.69 9.72 7.20
C PHE A 117 7.11 10.07 5.83
N LEU A 118 5.79 10.12 5.69
CA LEU A 118 5.10 10.53 4.45
C LEU A 118 4.83 12.04 4.38
N LEU A 119 5.05 12.81 5.45
CA LEU A 119 4.89 14.28 5.43
C LEU A 119 5.56 14.95 4.23
N PRO A 120 6.84 14.65 3.89
CA PRO A 120 7.50 15.26 2.73
C PRO A 120 6.80 14.96 1.38
N ARG A 121 6.04 13.86 1.31
CA ARG A 121 5.29 13.48 0.11
C ARG A 121 3.90 14.10 0.06
N ALA A 122 3.33 14.45 1.22
CA ALA A 122 2.02 15.08 1.35
C ALA A 122 2.07 16.60 1.13
N VAL A 123 3.18 17.25 1.52
CA VAL A 123 3.39 18.68 1.31
C VAL A 123 3.24 19.06 -0.16
N GLY A 124 2.47 20.11 -0.42
CA GLY A 124 2.13 20.59 -1.77
C GLY A 124 1.13 19.74 -2.55
N LYS A 125 0.64 18.62 -1.93
CA LYS A 125 -0.37 17.74 -2.53
C LYS A 125 -1.64 17.63 -1.70
N ALA A 126 -1.59 17.95 -0.42
CA ALA A 126 -2.73 17.90 0.48
C ALA A 126 -2.75 19.14 1.38
N ASP A 127 -3.94 19.52 1.83
CA ASP A 127 -4.16 20.63 2.76
C ASP A 127 -3.92 20.18 4.21
N VAL A 128 -4.18 18.92 4.49
CA VAL A 128 -4.01 18.31 5.82
C VAL A 128 -3.38 16.93 5.72
N PHE A 129 -2.56 16.59 6.70
CA PHE A 129 -2.01 15.25 6.90
C PHE A 129 -2.46 14.67 8.24
N ILE A 130 -3.19 13.56 8.20
CA ILE A 130 -3.65 12.83 9.38
C ILE A 130 -2.73 11.66 9.64
N THR A 131 -2.26 11.50 10.88
CA THR A 131 -1.41 10.37 11.28
C THR A 131 -1.54 10.03 12.76
N GLY A 132 -1.03 8.87 13.16
CA GLY A 132 -1.06 8.45 14.56
C GLY A 132 0.03 9.08 15.42
N GLU A 133 1.21 9.30 14.87
CA GLU A 133 2.37 9.84 15.62
C GLU A 133 3.19 10.84 14.82
N VAL A 134 3.56 11.93 15.48
CA VAL A 134 4.43 12.97 14.92
C VAL A 134 5.48 13.37 15.95
N LYS A 135 6.74 13.40 15.58
CA LYS A 135 7.81 13.88 16.43
C LYS A 135 7.73 15.40 16.59
N TYR A 136 8.14 15.91 17.76
CA TYR A 136 8.10 17.34 18.06
C TYR A 136 8.74 18.21 16.97
N HIS A 137 9.92 17.82 16.45
CA HIS A 137 10.59 18.59 15.40
C HIS A 137 9.86 18.57 14.04
N ASP A 138 9.10 17.54 13.74
CA ASP A 138 8.36 17.46 12.49
C ASP A 138 7.22 18.49 12.44
N TYR A 139 6.63 18.82 13.59
CA TYR A 139 5.66 19.92 13.66
C TYR A 139 6.28 21.25 13.19
N PHE A 140 7.49 21.61 13.66
CA PHE A 140 8.18 22.83 13.23
C PHE A 140 8.56 22.82 11.77
N ASN A 141 9.01 21.67 11.27
CA ASN A 141 9.46 21.57 9.88
C ASN A 141 8.35 21.82 8.87
N TYR A 142 7.10 21.50 9.23
CA TYR A 142 5.98 21.49 8.28
C TYR A 142 4.79 22.37 8.68
N GLU A 143 4.82 23.09 9.81
CA GLU A 143 3.69 23.85 10.35
C GLU A 143 3.14 24.95 9.42
N ASN A 144 3.94 25.45 8.49
CA ASN A 144 3.56 26.46 7.53
C ASN A 144 3.12 25.90 6.17
N ASP A 145 3.41 24.64 5.91
CA ASP A 145 3.22 24.01 4.60
C ASP A 145 1.91 23.20 4.54
N ILE A 146 1.60 22.49 5.62
CA ILE A 146 0.43 21.59 5.69
C ILE A 146 -0.14 21.58 7.10
N LEU A 147 -1.47 21.50 7.24
CA LEU A 147 -2.07 21.23 8.55
C LEU A 147 -1.73 19.79 8.97
N ILE A 148 -1.03 19.62 10.08
CA ILE A 148 -0.80 18.31 10.67
C ILE A 148 -1.88 18.03 11.71
N ALA A 149 -2.48 16.84 11.66
CA ALA A 149 -3.45 16.35 12.63
C ALA A 149 -3.01 14.98 13.18
N GLU A 150 -2.51 14.95 14.40
CA GLU A 150 -2.12 13.73 15.12
C GLU A 150 -3.27 13.24 15.98
N ILE A 151 -3.73 12.01 15.71
CA ILE A 151 -4.92 11.42 16.35
C ILE A 151 -4.63 10.30 17.34
N GLY A 152 -3.36 9.90 17.49
CA GLY A 152 -2.91 8.78 18.31
C GLY A 152 -2.67 7.52 17.49
N HIS A 153 -1.62 6.77 17.88
CA HIS A 153 -1.20 5.56 17.17
C HIS A 153 -2.30 4.49 17.21
N TYR A 154 -2.68 4.10 18.42
CA TYR A 154 -3.73 3.11 18.62
C TYR A 154 -5.05 3.54 17.96
N GLU A 155 -5.42 4.80 18.15
CA GLU A 155 -6.67 5.36 17.65
C GLU A 155 -6.75 5.34 16.11
N SER A 156 -5.62 5.50 15.44
CA SER A 156 -5.55 5.44 13.97
C SER A 156 -5.59 4.01 13.42
N GLU A 157 -5.24 2.99 14.23
CA GLU A 157 -5.08 1.60 13.77
C GLU A 157 -6.12 0.63 14.37
N GLN A 158 -6.90 1.03 15.38
CA GLN A 158 -7.86 0.17 16.09
C GLN A 158 -8.89 -0.51 15.17
N TYR A 159 -9.18 0.07 14.02
CA TYR A 159 -10.14 -0.45 13.04
C TYR A 159 -9.58 -1.59 12.18
N THR A 160 -8.29 -1.88 12.24
CA THR A 160 -7.64 -2.94 11.48
C THR A 160 -8.26 -4.31 11.74
N LYS A 161 -8.72 -4.57 12.97
CA LYS A 161 -9.42 -5.81 13.33
C LYS A 161 -10.74 -6.00 12.56
N GLU A 162 -11.46 -4.93 12.27
CA GLU A 162 -12.71 -4.95 11.49
C GLU A 162 -12.45 -5.25 10.03
N ILE A 163 -11.36 -4.70 9.48
CA ILE A 163 -10.90 -4.97 8.11
C ILE A 163 -10.56 -6.45 7.98
N PHE A 164 -9.74 -7.01 8.89
CA PHE A 164 -9.40 -8.43 8.86
C PHE A 164 -10.61 -9.33 9.07
N TYR A 165 -11.51 -8.97 9.98
CA TYR A 165 -12.76 -9.71 10.18
C TYR A 165 -13.56 -9.79 8.89
N SER A 166 -13.76 -8.68 8.20
CA SER A 166 -14.51 -8.61 6.95
C SER A 166 -13.86 -9.46 5.85
N ILE A 167 -12.52 -9.34 5.67
CA ILE A 167 -11.76 -10.12 4.68
C ILE A 167 -11.88 -11.63 4.96
N ILE A 168 -11.69 -12.05 6.22
CA ILE A 168 -11.75 -13.47 6.58
C ILE A 168 -13.16 -14.03 6.36
N ARG A 169 -14.19 -13.28 6.74
CA ARG A 169 -15.59 -13.68 6.52
C ARG A 169 -15.94 -13.81 5.04
N GLU A 170 -15.40 -12.94 4.21
CA GLU A 170 -15.60 -12.99 2.75
C GLU A 170 -14.88 -14.19 2.13
N MET A 171 -13.59 -14.38 2.49
CA MET A 171 -12.77 -15.45 1.90
C MET A 171 -13.13 -16.83 2.43
N PHE A 172 -13.59 -16.93 3.67
CA PHE A 172 -13.87 -18.20 4.35
C PHE A 172 -15.25 -18.16 5.06
N PRO A 173 -16.37 -18.17 4.31
CA PRO A 173 -17.71 -17.98 4.87
C PRO A 173 -18.12 -19.02 5.93
N ALA A 174 -17.55 -20.23 5.84
CA ALA A 174 -17.82 -21.31 6.77
C ALA A 174 -16.98 -21.25 8.07
N LEU A 175 -15.97 -20.36 8.14
CA LEU A 175 -15.13 -20.21 9.31
C LEU A 175 -15.84 -19.37 10.38
N GLU A 176 -15.92 -19.88 11.59
CA GLU A 176 -16.36 -19.08 12.74
C GLU A 176 -15.25 -18.10 13.14
N VAL A 177 -15.55 -16.80 13.09
CA VAL A 177 -14.60 -15.74 13.41
C VAL A 177 -15.19 -14.84 14.48
N GLN A 178 -14.39 -14.56 15.51
CA GLN A 178 -14.76 -13.65 16.60
C GLN A 178 -13.76 -12.52 16.71
N MET A 179 -14.25 -11.29 16.90
CA MET A 179 -13.41 -10.13 17.17
C MET A 179 -13.13 -9.99 18.67
N THR A 180 -11.87 -9.74 19.03
CA THR A 180 -11.51 -9.40 20.41
C THR A 180 -12.15 -8.08 20.85
N ARG A 181 -12.61 -8.04 22.10
CA ARG A 181 -13.11 -6.83 22.77
C ARG A 181 -12.07 -6.21 23.70
N VAL A 182 -10.87 -6.78 23.78
CA VAL A 182 -9.80 -6.29 24.65
C VAL A 182 -9.27 -4.98 24.07
N ASN A 183 -9.27 -3.93 24.89
CA ASN A 183 -8.59 -2.68 24.56
C ASN A 183 -7.13 -2.78 25.02
N THR A 184 -6.23 -2.81 24.04
CA THR A 184 -4.79 -2.93 24.25
C THR A 184 -4.06 -1.59 24.30
N ASN A 185 -4.79 -0.44 24.24
CA ASN A 185 -4.16 0.88 24.29
C ASN A 185 -3.50 1.12 25.66
N PRO A 186 -2.16 1.24 25.73
CA PRO A 186 -1.46 1.52 26.98
C PRO A 186 -1.56 2.99 27.39
N ILE A 187 -1.90 3.89 26.43
CA ILE A 187 -1.95 5.33 26.66
C ILE A 187 -3.29 5.70 27.26
N LYS A 188 -3.24 6.52 28.30
CA LYS A 188 -4.43 7.10 28.96
C LYS A 188 -4.36 8.61 28.87
N TYR A 189 -5.49 9.22 28.69
CA TYR A 189 -5.66 10.67 28.65
C TYR A 189 -6.39 11.11 29.93
N LEU A 190 -5.91 12.17 30.55
CA LEU A 190 -6.49 12.75 31.76
C LEU A 190 -7.48 13.86 31.38
#